data_3797985c749ca2dcb683451aa9ebf08a
#
_entry.id   3797985c749ca2dcb683451aa9ebf08a
#
_cell.length_a   1.000
_cell.length_b   1.000
_cell.length_c   1.000
_cell.angle_alpha   90.00
_cell.angle_beta   90.00
_cell.angle_gamma   90.00
#
_symmetry.space_group_name_H-M   'P 1'
#
loop_
_entity.id
_entity.type
_entity.pdbx_description
1 polymer ?
#
loop_
_entity_poly.entity_id
_entity_poly.type
_entity_poly.pdbx_seq_one_letter_code
_entity_poly.pdbx_strand_id
1 'polypeptide(L)'
;LTDLDALIALVRRAGELALSFYGRVVPSEKPDRSFVTEADKAVEEFLRSELGKHFPGVEVLGEEVERGVEKSVAWVVDPIDGTANFVAGVPIWAVCVGLVEEGTPTLGAVYYPAFGELYAAQQGKGAWLNGNPIHARTDDDIRRDDLLGLSTLSVKRMQVQLPCKIRSLGTAVACFTFVAKGSFIGGILTDNRVWDIAAGWVIAKEAGAEVVQLRTGEPMTKLPLTRESLPHLLVAPPQFIPRIREGVRL
;
A
#
# COMPACT_ATOMS: atom_id res chain seq x y z
N LEU A 1 -17.05 -14.64 -12.61
CA LEU A 1 -16.08 -13.64 -12.11
C LEU A 1 -15.06 -14.35 -11.27
N THR A 2 -13.79 -14.06 -11.45
CA THR A 2 -12.73 -14.52 -10.54
C THR A 2 -12.79 -13.71 -9.24
N ASP A 3 -12.16 -14.21 -8.18
CA ASP A 3 -12.06 -13.45 -6.91
C ASP A 3 -11.37 -12.09 -7.11
N LEU A 4 -10.40 -12.02 -8.03
CA LEU A 4 -9.73 -10.78 -8.38
C LEU A 4 -10.68 -9.79 -9.09
N ASP A 5 -11.52 -10.24 -10.01
CA ASP A 5 -12.49 -9.37 -10.69
C ASP A 5 -13.52 -8.81 -9.71
N ALA A 6 -13.99 -9.64 -8.76
CA ALA A 6 -14.89 -9.22 -7.71
C ALA A 6 -14.23 -8.17 -6.80
N LEU A 7 -12.96 -8.39 -6.41
CA LEU A 7 -12.18 -7.43 -5.62
C LEU A 7 -11.99 -6.10 -6.35
N ILE A 8 -11.62 -6.12 -7.64
CA ILE A 8 -11.46 -4.93 -8.48
C ILE A 8 -12.74 -4.09 -8.51
N ALA A 9 -13.89 -4.75 -8.75
CA ALA A 9 -15.19 -4.07 -8.78
C ALA A 9 -15.54 -3.45 -7.43
N LEU A 10 -15.24 -4.14 -6.33
CA LEU A 10 -15.50 -3.68 -4.98
C LEU A 10 -14.63 -2.47 -4.61
N VAL A 11 -13.33 -2.53 -4.87
CA VAL A 11 -12.40 -1.44 -4.55
C VAL A 11 -12.70 -0.19 -5.40
N ARG A 12 -13.13 -0.35 -6.65
CA ARG A 12 -13.59 0.76 -7.49
C ARG A 12 -14.81 1.45 -6.89
N ARG A 13 -15.83 0.71 -6.47
CA ARG A 13 -17.02 1.25 -5.80
C ARG A 13 -16.67 1.96 -4.49
N ALA A 14 -15.75 1.40 -3.70
CA ALA A 14 -15.24 2.02 -2.48
C ALA A 14 -14.55 3.36 -2.77
N GLY A 15 -13.74 3.42 -3.83
CA GLY A 15 -13.10 4.65 -4.28
C GLY A 15 -14.08 5.71 -4.79
N GLU A 16 -15.14 5.31 -5.49
CA GLU A 16 -16.23 6.22 -5.90
C GLU A 16 -16.97 6.79 -4.68
N LEU A 17 -17.20 5.95 -3.66
CA LEU A 17 -17.75 6.42 -2.39
C LEU A 17 -16.83 7.45 -1.73
N ALA A 18 -15.52 7.16 -1.62
CA ALA A 18 -14.54 8.09 -1.08
C ALA A 18 -14.51 9.42 -1.84
N LEU A 19 -14.57 9.39 -3.19
CA LEU A 19 -14.63 10.60 -4.04
C LEU A 19 -15.83 11.50 -3.72
N SER A 20 -16.95 10.94 -3.28
CA SER A 20 -18.13 11.74 -2.92
C SER A 20 -17.90 12.66 -1.71
N PHE A 21 -16.91 12.32 -0.89
CA PHE A 21 -16.48 13.09 0.28
C PHE A 21 -15.26 13.99 0.01
N TYR A 22 -14.49 13.71 -1.04
CA TYR A 22 -13.22 14.38 -1.31
C TYR A 22 -13.37 15.91 -1.42
N GLY A 23 -12.52 16.64 -0.67
CA GLY A 23 -12.54 18.11 -0.60
C GLY A 23 -13.72 18.69 0.19
N ARG A 24 -14.50 17.88 0.92
CA ARG A 24 -15.71 18.31 1.66
C ARG A 24 -15.72 17.89 3.13
N VAL A 25 -14.72 17.12 3.58
CA VAL A 25 -14.68 16.56 4.93
C VAL A 25 -14.00 17.49 5.93
N VAL A 26 -14.44 17.40 7.17
CA VAL A 26 -13.78 17.99 8.32
C VAL A 26 -13.05 16.87 9.05
N PRO A 27 -11.71 16.94 9.21
CA PRO A 27 -10.98 15.91 9.90
C PRO A 27 -11.21 15.96 11.42
N SER A 28 -11.18 14.78 12.04
CA SER A 28 -10.96 14.62 13.47
C SER A 28 -9.54 14.10 13.70
N GLU A 29 -8.96 14.39 14.86
CA GLU A 29 -7.60 13.93 15.21
C GLU A 29 -7.70 12.65 16.02
N LYS A 30 -6.94 11.61 15.63
CA LYS A 30 -6.77 10.36 16.39
C LYS A 30 -5.79 10.58 17.56
N PRO A 31 -5.70 9.66 18.57
CA PRO A 31 -4.75 9.77 19.68
C PRO A 31 -3.28 9.89 19.26
N ASP A 32 -2.91 9.31 18.12
CA ASP A 32 -1.58 9.39 17.52
C ASP A 32 -1.35 10.65 16.66
N ARG A 33 -2.32 11.58 16.65
CA ARG A 33 -2.37 12.83 15.89
C ARG A 33 -2.50 12.66 14.37
N SER A 34 -2.81 11.49 13.88
CA SER A 34 -3.23 11.30 12.49
C SER A 34 -4.68 11.78 12.31
N PHE A 35 -5.06 12.06 11.06
CA PHE A 35 -6.43 12.42 10.74
C PHE A 35 -7.30 11.19 10.50
N VAL A 36 -8.57 11.33 10.85
CA VAL A 36 -9.66 10.47 10.42
C VAL A 36 -10.84 11.33 10.01
N THR A 37 -11.55 10.91 8.98
CA THR A 37 -12.73 11.59 8.49
C THR A 37 -13.96 10.68 8.51
N GLU A 38 -15.13 11.24 8.27
CA GLU A 38 -16.35 10.45 8.03
C GLU A 38 -16.22 9.57 6.77
N ALA A 39 -15.39 9.98 5.80
CA ALA A 39 -15.13 9.19 4.61
C ALA A 39 -14.38 7.89 4.93
N ASP A 40 -13.34 7.93 5.78
CA ASP A 40 -12.59 6.73 6.20
C ASP A 40 -13.55 5.69 6.82
N LYS A 41 -14.41 6.13 7.72
CA LYS A 41 -15.40 5.27 8.41
C LYS A 41 -16.44 4.70 7.43
N ALA A 42 -16.99 5.54 6.56
CA ALA A 42 -18.00 5.11 5.59
C ALA A 42 -17.44 4.10 4.58
N VAL A 43 -16.21 4.33 4.11
CA VAL A 43 -15.52 3.43 3.18
C VAL A 43 -15.14 2.12 3.85
N GLU A 44 -14.64 2.12 5.08
CA GLU A 44 -14.34 0.89 5.80
C GLU A 44 -15.60 0.07 6.09
N GLU A 45 -16.70 0.71 6.50
CA GLU A 45 -17.98 0.03 6.72
C GLU A 45 -18.52 -0.60 5.43
N PHE A 46 -18.46 0.14 4.32
CA PHE A 46 -18.82 -0.37 3.00
C PHE A 46 -17.98 -1.60 2.63
N LEU A 47 -16.66 -1.52 2.75
CA LEU A 47 -15.74 -2.63 2.44
C LEU A 47 -16.02 -3.85 3.31
N ARG A 48 -16.21 -3.68 4.62
CA ARG A 48 -16.55 -4.78 5.54
C ARG A 48 -17.86 -5.47 5.15
N SER A 49 -18.88 -4.69 4.84
CA SER A 49 -20.19 -5.21 4.44
C SER A 49 -20.10 -6.02 3.14
N GLU A 50 -19.46 -5.46 2.11
CA GLU A 50 -19.38 -6.10 0.80
C GLU A 50 -18.45 -7.31 0.80
N LEU A 51 -17.29 -7.22 1.47
CA LEU A 51 -16.38 -8.36 1.64
C LEU A 51 -17.06 -9.51 2.38
N GLY A 52 -17.81 -9.21 3.43
CA GLY A 52 -18.58 -10.24 4.17
C GLY A 52 -19.67 -10.93 3.34
N LYS A 53 -20.28 -10.23 2.37
CA LYS A 53 -21.27 -10.80 1.45
C LYS A 53 -20.63 -11.68 0.37
N HIS A 54 -19.52 -11.21 -0.22
CA HIS A 54 -18.86 -11.89 -1.33
C HIS A 54 -17.94 -13.03 -0.87
N PHE A 55 -17.35 -12.91 0.32
CA PHE A 55 -16.38 -13.84 0.88
C PHE A 55 -16.76 -14.22 2.32
N PRO A 56 -17.88 -14.94 2.52
CA PRO A 56 -18.39 -15.24 3.85
C PRO A 56 -17.38 -16.07 4.66
N GLY A 57 -17.25 -15.69 5.93
CA GLY A 57 -16.38 -16.40 6.88
C GLY A 57 -14.92 -15.92 6.92
N VAL A 58 -14.53 -14.97 6.06
CA VAL A 58 -13.23 -14.31 6.12
C VAL A 58 -13.36 -13.02 6.94
N GLU A 59 -12.52 -12.87 7.96
CA GLU A 59 -12.52 -11.67 8.82
C GLU A 59 -11.91 -10.47 8.10
N VAL A 60 -12.22 -9.25 8.58
CA VAL A 60 -11.67 -8.00 8.04
C VAL A 60 -10.90 -7.29 9.13
N LEU A 61 -9.60 -7.08 8.92
CA LEU A 61 -8.73 -6.21 9.70
C LEU A 61 -8.63 -4.86 8.98
N GLY A 62 -9.16 -3.81 9.59
CA GLY A 62 -9.13 -2.46 9.03
C GLY A 62 -8.41 -1.48 9.92
N GLU A 63 -8.16 -0.29 9.39
CA GLU A 63 -7.51 0.79 10.11
C GLU A 63 -8.41 1.40 11.19
N GLU A 64 -9.69 1.66 10.85
CA GLU A 64 -10.57 2.49 11.67
C GLU A 64 -11.29 1.71 12.76
N VAL A 65 -11.65 0.46 12.51
CA VAL A 65 -12.32 -0.38 13.51
C VAL A 65 -11.26 -1.12 14.35
N GLU A 66 -11.21 -0.79 15.65
CA GLU A 66 -10.29 -1.41 16.62
C GLU A 66 -10.66 -2.87 16.95
N ARG A 67 -10.82 -3.69 15.92
CA ARG A 67 -11.08 -5.12 16.07
C ARG A 67 -9.91 -5.90 15.44
N GLY A 68 -9.26 -6.72 16.25
CA GLY A 68 -8.31 -7.72 15.78
C GLY A 68 -8.99 -8.84 15.00
N VAL A 69 -8.21 -9.71 14.40
CA VAL A 69 -8.65 -10.95 13.76
C VAL A 69 -8.06 -12.15 14.51
N GLU A 70 -8.83 -13.23 14.59
CA GLU A 70 -8.41 -14.46 15.28
C GLU A 70 -7.89 -15.51 14.30
N LYS A 71 -8.29 -15.39 13.03
CA LYS A 71 -7.93 -16.35 11.98
C LYS A 71 -6.64 -15.96 11.28
N SER A 72 -5.97 -16.95 10.71
CA SER A 72 -4.77 -16.77 9.89
C SER A 72 -5.09 -16.30 8.46
N VAL A 73 -6.39 -16.18 8.11
CA VAL A 73 -6.89 -15.67 6.83
C VAL A 73 -7.77 -14.46 7.10
N ALA A 74 -7.41 -13.31 6.54
CA ALA A 74 -8.19 -12.09 6.69
C ALA A 74 -8.02 -11.15 5.49
N TRP A 75 -9.09 -10.42 5.20
CA TRP A 75 -9.01 -9.19 4.41
C TRP A 75 -8.37 -8.09 5.26
N VAL A 76 -7.45 -7.39 4.67
CA VAL A 76 -6.77 -6.23 5.27
C VAL A 76 -7.13 -5.00 4.46
N VAL A 77 -7.73 -3.99 5.11
CA VAL A 77 -8.25 -2.81 4.42
C VAL A 77 -7.67 -1.53 4.99
N ASP A 78 -7.30 -0.62 4.10
CA ASP A 78 -7.08 0.78 4.39
C ASP A 78 -8.11 1.57 3.56
N PRO A 79 -9.07 2.20 4.22
CA PRO A 79 -10.14 2.92 3.52
C PRO A 79 -9.63 4.13 2.75
N ILE A 80 -8.64 4.86 3.27
CA ILE A 80 -8.03 6.03 2.63
C ILE A 80 -6.55 6.13 3.03
N ASP A 81 -5.66 5.36 2.36
CA ASP A 81 -4.23 5.58 2.50
C ASP A 81 -3.86 6.98 2.00
N GLY A 82 -3.36 7.81 2.90
CA GLY A 82 -3.09 9.21 2.63
C GLY A 82 -4.21 10.15 3.06
N THR A 83 -4.86 9.94 4.20
CA THR A 83 -5.94 10.78 4.75
C THR A 83 -5.54 12.26 4.83
N ALA A 84 -4.27 12.57 5.15
CA ALA A 84 -3.78 13.96 5.14
C ALA A 84 -3.85 14.61 3.76
N ASN A 85 -3.50 13.88 2.70
CA ASN A 85 -3.66 14.34 1.32
C ASN A 85 -5.12 14.52 0.96
N PHE A 86 -5.96 13.56 1.34
CA PHE A 86 -7.40 13.58 1.11
C PHE A 86 -8.04 14.84 1.70
N VAL A 87 -7.75 15.14 2.96
CA VAL A 87 -8.23 16.34 3.68
C VAL A 87 -7.70 17.62 3.03
N ALA A 88 -6.43 17.64 2.63
CA ALA A 88 -5.80 18.81 2.02
C ALA A 88 -6.19 19.05 0.55
N GLY A 89 -6.98 18.15 -0.06
CA GLY A 89 -7.33 18.24 -1.49
C GLY A 89 -6.18 17.87 -2.43
N VAL A 90 -5.13 17.18 -1.93
CA VAL A 90 -4.05 16.66 -2.76
C VAL A 90 -4.51 15.33 -3.39
N PRO A 91 -4.46 15.15 -4.72
CA PRO A 91 -5.10 14.00 -5.39
C PRO A 91 -4.34 12.68 -5.27
N ILE A 92 -3.42 12.53 -4.31
CA ILE A 92 -2.61 11.34 -4.10
C ILE A 92 -3.06 10.65 -2.82
N TRP A 93 -4.06 9.80 -2.93
CA TRP A 93 -4.61 8.96 -1.89
C TRP A 93 -5.28 7.73 -2.54
N ALA A 94 -5.41 6.65 -1.82
CA ALA A 94 -5.89 5.39 -2.37
C ALA A 94 -6.79 4.62 -1.41
N VAL A 95 -7.69 3.79 -1.97
CA VAL A 95 -8.36 2.70 -1.26
C VAL A 95 -7.57 1.43 -1.45
N CYS A 96 -7.23 0.73 -0.37
CA CYS A 96 -6.39 -0.45 -0.39
C CYS A 96 -7.11 -1.65 0.22
N VAL A 97 -7.14 -2.78 -0.49
CA VAL A 97 -7.70 -4.04 0.01
C VAL A 97 -6.77 -5.19 -0.38
N GLY A 98 -6.32 -5.96 0.61
CA GLY A 98 -5.49 -7.14 0.42
C GLY A 98 -6.04 -8.36 1.16
N LEU A 99 -5.94 -9.55 0.57
CA LEU A 99 -6.17 -10.82 1.26
C LEU A 99 -4.84 -11.36 1.75
N VAL A 100 -4.78 -11.69 3.03
CA VAL A 100 -3.62 -12.33 3.64
C VAL A 100 -4.02 -13.72 4.12
N GLU A 101 -3.30 -14.74 3.65
CA GLU A 101 -3.52 -16.14 3.98
C GLU A 101 -2.25 -16.73 4.60
N GLU A 102 -2.32 -17.20 5.84
CA GLU A 102 -1.17 -17.76 6.58
C GLU A 102 0.05 -16.81 6.60
N GLY A 103 -0.23 -15.51 6.66
CA GLY A 103 0.80 -14.46 6.63
C GLY A 103 1.30 -14.10 5.22
N THR A 104 0.75 -14.67 4.17
CA THR A 104 1.12 -14.37 2.79
C THR A 104 0.01 -13.52 2.13
N PRO A 105 0.31 -12.30 1.64
CA PRO A 105 -0.63 -11.57 0.80
C PRO A 105 -0.82 -12.27 -0.55
N THR A 106 -2.05 -12.68 -0.87
CA THR A 106 -2.37 -13.50 -2.04
C THR A 106 -3.22 -12.78 -3.08
N LEU A 107 -4.04 -11.82 -2.65
CA LEU A 107 -4.81 -10.93 -3.51
C LEU A 107 -4.61 -9.49 -3.05
N GLY A 108 -4.58 -8.55 -3.98
CA GLY A 108 -4.52 -7.14 -3.65
C GLY A 108 -5.09 -6.25 -4.73
N ALA A 109 -5.78 -5.20 -4.31
CA ALA A 109 -6.20 -4.11 -5.19
C ALA A 109 -5.98 -2.77 -4.48
N VAL A 110 -5.47 -1.80 -5.23
CA VAL A 110 -5.23 -0.42 -4.82
C VAL A 110 -5.82 0.49 -5.88
N TYR A 111 -6.72 1.36 -5.49
CA TYR A 111 -7.34 2.30 -6.41
C TYR A 111 -7.07 3.74 -5.98
N TYR A 112 -6.53 4.54 -6.89
CA TYR A 112 -6.35 5.98 -6.77
C TYR A 112 -7.49 6.69 -7.53
N PRO A 113 -8.60 7.01 -6.87
CA PRO A 113 -9.79 7.50 -7.58
C PRO A 113 -9.58 8.84 -8.28
N ALA A 114 -8.74 9.72 -7.70
CA ALA A 114 -8.54 11.08 -8.21
C ALA A 114 -7.90 11.12 -9.61
N PHE A 115 -7.12 10.09 -9.98
CA PHE A 115 -6.52 9.98 -11.32
C PHE A 115 -6.80 8.65 -12.02
N GLY A 116 -7.70 7.83 -11.48
CA GLY A 116 -8.26 6.66 -12.16
C GLY A 116 -7.28 5.50 -12.34
N GLU A 117 -6.19 5.40 -11.56
CA GLU A 117 -5.27 4.27 -11.60
C GLU A 117 -5.73 3.18 -10.61
N LEU A 118 -6.04 2.00 -11.11
CA LEU A 118 -6.37 0.81 -10.34
C LEU A 118 -5.31 -0.26 -10.56
N TYR A 119 -4.57 -0.55 -9.52
CA TYR A 119 -3.58 -1.64 -9.46
C TYR A 119 -4.22 -2.87 -8.86
N ALA A 120 -3.95 -4.04 -9.42
CA ALA A 120 -4.44 -5.30 -8.90
C ALA A 120 -3.41 -6.40 -9.11
N ALA A 121 -3.38 -7.38 -8.20
CA ALA A 121 -2.53 -8.56 -8.34
C ALA A 121 -3.15 -9.77 -7.67
N GLN A 122 -2.81 -10.94 -8.19
CA GLN A 122 -3.07 -12.24 -7.58
C GLN A 122 -1.78 -13.06 -7.58
N GLN A 123 -1.46 -13.67 -6.45
CA GLN A 123 -0.27 -14.50 -6.32
C GLN A 123 -0.16 -15.54 -7.45
N GLY A 124 1.01 -15.55 -8.11
CA GLY A 124 1.32 -16.44 -9.24
C GLY A 124 0.61 -16.11 -10.55
N LYS A 125 -0.08 -14.96 -10.65
CA LYS A 125 -0.80 -14.55 -11.86
C LYS A 125 -0.24 -13.26 -12.48
N GLY A 126 0.53 -12.48 -11.72
CA GLY A 126 1.08 -11.19 -12.13
C GLY A 126 0.35 -10.00 -11.52
N ALA A 127 0.77 -8.81 -11.94
CA ALA A 127 0.20 -7.53 -11.53
C ALA A 127 -0.27 -6.71 -12.72
N TRP A 128 -1.32 -5.91 -12.51
CA TRP A 128 -1.95 -5.10 -13.56
C TRP A 128 -2.23 -3.68 -13.08
N LEU A 129 -2.12 -2.73 -14.00
CA LEU A 129 -2.62 -1.36 -13.88
C LEU A 129 -3.71 -1.15 -14.93
N ASN A 130 -4.94 -0.89 -14.46
CA ASN A 130 -6.11 -0.71 -15.33
C ASN A 130 -6.26 -1.86 -16.37
N GLY A 131 -5.99 -3.11 -15.94
CA GLY A 131 -6.06 -4.31 -16.78
C GLY A 131 -4.85 -4.57 -17.67
N ASN A 132 -3.87 -3.67 -17.72
CA ASN A 132 -2.64 -3.88 -18.47
C ASN A 132 -1.55 -4.45 -17.56
N PRO A 133 -0.81 -5.49 -17.97
CA PRO A 133 0.29 -6.03 -17.17
C PRO A 133 1.35 -4.97 -16.87
N ILE A 134 1.87 -4.99 -15.64
CA ILE A 134 2.95 -4.10 -15.19
C ILE A 134 4.12 -4.91 -14.63
N HIS A 135 5.31 -4.32 -14.74
CA HIS A 135 6.54 -4.90 -14.24
C HIS A 135 7.40 -3.83 -13.57
N ALA A 136 8.04 -4.20 -12.47
CA ALA A 136 9.09 -3.41 -11.87
C ALA A 136 10.30 -3.31 -12.82
N ARG A 137 11.18 -2.36 -12.59
CA ARG A 137 12.37 -2.16 -13.41
C ARG A 137 13.29 -3.39 -13.42
N THR A 138 13.88 -3.66 -14.59
CA THR A 138 14.79 -4.81 -14.80
C THR A 138 16.24 -4.38 -15.04
N ASP A 139 16.51 -3.09 -15.35
CA ASP A 139 17.88 -2.56 -15.39
C ASP A 139 18.45 -2.44 -13.96
N ASP A 140 19.76 -2.25 -13.84
CA ASP A 140 20.47 -2.18 -12.56
C ASP A 140 21.17 -0.83 -12.32
N ASP A 141 21.01 0.14 -13.20
CA ASP A 141 21.63 1.45 -13.09
C ASP A 141 20.75 2.42 -12.30
N ILE A 142 21.36 3.15 -11.34
CA ILE A 142 20.70 4.24 -10.61
C ILE A 142 21.19 5.57 -11.16
N ARG A 143 20.29 6.28 -11.84
CA ARG A 143 20.57 7.53 -12.53
C ARG A 143 20.11 8.73 -11.72
N ARG A 144 20.63 9.90 -12.09
CA ARG A 144 20.29 11.17 -11.43
C ARG A 144 18.79 11.50 -11.45
N ASP A 145 18.09 11.09 -12.48
CA ASP A 145 16.66 11.39 -12.66
C ASP A 145 15.73 10.25 -12.21
N ASP A 146 16.28 9.15 -11.70
CA ASP A 146 15.51 8.09 -11.09
C ASP A 146 14.83 8.57 -9.80
N LEU A 147 13.75 7.92 -9.44
CA LEU A 147 12.94 8.28 -8.29
C LEU A 147 12.99 7.20 -7.21
N LEU A 148 13.25 7.62 -5.97
CA LEU A 148 13.13 6.80 -4.77
C LEU A 148 11.98 7.34 -3.91
N GLY A 149 11.01 6.49 -3.59
CA GLY A 149 9.89 6.82 -2.71
C GLY A 149 10.30 6.75 -1.23
N LEU A 150 9.88 7.72 -0.44
CA LEU A 150 10.02 7.70 1.02
C LEU A 150 8.67 8.00 1.67
N SER A 151 8.29 7.24 2.69
CA SER A 151 7.20 7.64 3.57
C SER A 151 7.53 8.95 4.30
N THR A 152 6.52 9.67 4.76
CA THR A 152 6.71 10.99 5.39
C THR A 152 7.68 10.96 6.57
N LEU A 153 7.60 9.91 7.41
CA LEU A 153 8.51 9.75 8.53
C LEU A 153 9.92 9.35 8.10
N SER A 154 10.05 8.58 7.02
CA SER A 154 11.35 8.24 6.45
C SER A 154 12.12 9.49 6.02
N VAL A 155 11.47 10.46 5.38
CA VAL A 155 12.11 11.75 5.00
C VAL A 155 12.66 12.49 6.20
N LYS A 156 11.99 12.44 7.35
CA LYS A 156 12.42 13.15 8.56
C LYS A 156 13.57 12.45 9.31
N ARG A 157 13.72 11.14 9.13
CA ARG A 157 14.63 10.29 9.93
C ARG A 157 15.84 9.79 9.17
N MET A 158 15.84 9.89 7.83
CA MET A 158 16.85 9.26 6.99
C MET A 158 17.70 10.27 6.23
N GLN A 159 18.96 9.92 6.05
CA GLN A 159 19.84 10.54 5.08
C GLN A 159 19.99 9.62 3.88
N VAL A 160 19.81 10.16 2.68
CA VAL A 160 19.93 9.41 1.42
C VAL A 160 21.13 9.94 0.65
N GLN A 161 22.10 9.07 0.37
CA GLN A 161 23.35 9.34 -0.37
C GLN A 161 23.35 8.57 -1.70
N LEU A 162 22.26 8.69 -2.45
CA LEU A 162 22.11 8.09 -3.78
C LEU A 162 21.98 9.20 -4.83
N PRO A 163 22.43 8.96 -6.07
CA PRO A 163 22.36 9.97 -7.15
C PRO A 163 20.94 10.13 -7.73
N CYS A 164 19.91 9.76 -6.99
CA CYS A 164 18.51 9.79 -7.44
C CYS A 164 17.72 10.92 -6.77
N LYS A 165 16.50 11.17 -7.24
CA LYS A 165 15.58 12.16 -6.68
C LYS A 165 14.65 11.51 -5.68
N ILE A 166 14.44 12.15 -4.54
CA ILE A 166 13.52 11.67 -3.51
C ILE A 166 12.10 12.17 -3.76
N ARG A 167 11.12 11.31 -3.49
CA ARG A 167 9.69 11.65 -3.48
C ARG A 167 9.03 11.16 -2.21
N SER A 168 8.32 12.06 -1.53
CA SER A 168 7.38 11.70 -0.46
C SER A 168 5.99 12.10 -0.92
N LEU A 169 5.14 11.12 -1.16
CA LEU A 169 3.83 11.34 -1.77
C LEU A 169 2.69 11.40 -0.75
N GLY A 170 2.99 11.16 0.55
CA GLY A 170 2.00 11.24 1.62
C GLY A 170 1.06 10.02 1.70
N THR A 171 1.34 8.96 0.97
CA THR A 171 0.66 7.67 1.01
C THR A 171 1.71 6.56 1.08
N ALA A 172 1.47 5.55 1.90
CA ALA A 172 2.41 4.45 2.08
C ALA A 172 2.38 3.51 0.86
N VAL A 173 1.20 3.18 0.36
CA VAL A 173 1.02 2.25 -0.74
C VAL A 173 1.62 2.73 -2.06
N ALA A 174 1.82 4.06 -2.23
CA ALA A 174 2.49 4.59 -3.42
C ALA A 174 3.94 4.09 -3.56
N CYS A 175 4.62 3.79 -2.46
CA CYS A 175 5.94 3.16 -2.52
C CYS A 175 5.91 1.79 -3.20
N PHE A 176 4.85 1.04 -3.04
CA PHE A 176 4.67 -0.28 -3.66
C PHE A 176 4.19 -0.18 -5.11
N THR A 177 3.12 0.58 -5.35
CA THR A 177 2.48 0.64 -6.67
C THR A 177 3.38 1.32 -7.70
N PHE A 178 4.15 2.35 -7.32
CA PHE A 178 5.04 3.03 -8.25
C PHE A 178 6.36 2.28 -8.49
N VAL A 179 6.78 1.43 -7.54
CA VAL A 179 7.82 0.43 -7.80
C VAL A 179 7.29 -0.63 -8.75
N ALA A 180 6.09 -1.15 -8.52
CA ALA A 180 5.48 -2.19 -9.35
C ALA A 180 5.32 -1.78 -10.81
N LYS A 181 4.98 -0.51 -11.09
CA LYS A 181 4.88 0.00 -12.48
C LYS A 181 6.21 0.51 -13.06
N GLY A 182 7.34 0.31 -12.35
CA GLY A 182 8.67 0.71 -12.80
C GLY A 182 8.97 2.21 -12.73
N SER A 183 8.12 3.03 -12.11
CA SER A 183 8.34 4.48 -11.96
C SER A 183 9.35 4.81 -10.88
N PHE A 184 9.43 4.00 -9.83
CA PHE A 184 10.40 4.16 -8.74
C PHE A 184 11.39 3.01 -8.74
N ILE A 185 12.66 3.30 -8.41
CA ILE A 185 13.71 2.30 -8.20
C ILE A 185 13.55 1.57 -6.87
N GLY A 186 12.81 2.15 -5.94
CA GLY A 186 12.49 1.59 -4.63
C GLY A 186 11.58 2.49 -3.84
N GLY A 187 11.04 1.94 -2.75
CA GLY A 187 10.22 2.64 -1.77
C GLY A 187 10.64 2.28 -0.35
N ILE A 188 10.86 3.25 0.51
CA ILE A 188 11.24 3.05 1.90
C ILE A 188 10.11 3.51 2.82
N LEU A 189 9.74 2.63 3.73
CA LEU A 189 8.64 2.84 4.65
C LEU A 189 9.11 2.65 6.10
N THR A 190 8.72 3.58 6.97
CA THR A 190 8.94 3.50 8.41
C THR A 190 7.62 3.71 9.12
N ASP A 191 7.46 3.06 10.26
CA ASP A 191 6.26 3.18 11.10
C ASP A 191 4.97 2.76 10.37
N ASN A 192 5.03 1.57 9.77
CA ASN A 192 3.98 1.02 8.93
C ASN A 192 3.03 0.15 9.73
N ARG A 193 1.81 0.05 9.26
CA ARG A 193 0.80 -0.92 9.71
C ARG A 193 0.55 -1.96 8.63
N VAL A 194 -0.13 -3.03 9.00
CA VAL A 194 -0.44 -4.11 8.05
C VAL A 194 -1.31 -3.63 6.89
N TRP A 195 -2.22 -2.68 7.12
CA TRP A 195 -3.11 -2.13 6.09
C TRP A 195 -2.40 -1.23 5.08
N ASP A 196 -1.31 -0.54 5.47
CA ASP A 196 -0.45 0.23 4.56
C ASP A 196 0.27 -0.65 3.53
N ILE A 197 0.37 -1.97 3.81
CA ILE A 197 1.31 -2.86 3.13
C ILE A 197 0.61 -3.97 2.37
N ALA A 198 -0.43 -4.60 2.92
CA ALA A 198 -0.95 -5.88 2.45
C ALA A 198 -1.29 -5.89 0.94
N ALA A 199 -2.04 -4.91 0.46
CA ALA A 199 -2.40 -4.81 -0.96
C ALA A 199 -1.19 -4.49 -1.84
N GLY A 200 -0.38 -3.51 -1.41
CA GLY A 200 0.81 -3.08 -2.14
C GLY A 200 1.87 -4.17 -2.26
N TRP A 201 2.02 -4.99 -1.23
CA TRP A 201 3.01 -6.07 -1.21
C TRP A 201 2.79 -7.09 -2.34
N VAL A 202 1.59 -7.66 -2.44
CA VAL A 202 1.31 -8.64 -3.51
C VAL A 202 1.46 -8.00 -4.88
N ILE A 203 1.05 -6.73 -5.06
CA ILE A 203 1.20 -6.00 -6.32
C ILE A 203 2.68 -5.84 -6.68
N ALA A 204 3.51 -5.38 -5.75
CA ALA A 204 4.94 -5.19 -6.00
C ALA A 204 5.65 -6.52 -6.26
N LYS A 205 5.31 -7.57 -5.49
CA LYS A 205 5.91 -8.90 -5.63
C LYS A 205 5.58 -9.54 -6.97
N GLU A 206 4.33 -9.50 -7.38
CA GLU A 206 3.88 -10.04 -8.67
C GLU A 206 4.42 -9.23 -9.87
N ALA A 207 4.80 -7.98 -9.65
CA ALA A 207 5.49 -7.16 -10.65
C ALA A 207 7.02 -7.41 -10.70
N GLY A 208 7.58 -8.23 -9.80
CA GLY A 208 9.01 -8.57 -9.78
C GLY A 208 9.86 -7.77 -8.79
N ALA A 209 9.25 -7.06 -7.84
CA ALA A 209 9.95 -6.45 -6.72
C ALA A 209 9.97 -7.38 -5.49
N GLU A 210 10.88 -7.10 -4.56
CA GLU A 210 10.97 -7.75 -3.26
C GLU A 210 10.66 -6.76 -2.14
N VAL A 211 10.12 -7.29 -1.03
CA VAL A 211 9.92 -6.55 0.22
C VAL A 211 10.90 -7.09 1.26
N VAL A 212 11.80 -6.25 1.72
CA VAL A 212 12.84 -6.64 2.67
C VAL A 212 12.83 -5.73 3.90
N GLN A 213 13.34 -6.21 5.00
CA GLN A 213 13.66 -5.36 6.14
C GLN A 213 14.79 -4.40 5.78
N LEU A 214 14.59 -3.11 5.91
CA LEU A 214 15.56 -2.10 5.48
C LEU A 214 16.93 -2.29 6.16
N ARG A 215 16.93 -2.57 7.47
CA ARG A 215 18.16 -2.68 8.27
C ARG A 215 18.99 -3.93 7.92
N THR A 216 18.36 -5.09 7.84
CA THR A 216 19.06 -6.38 7.64
C THR A 216 19.17 -6.76 6.17
N GLY A 217 18.22 -6.34 5.33
CA GLY A 217 18.08 -6.79 3.96
C GLY A 217 17.41 -8.16 3.84
N GLU A 218 17.01 -8.75 4.97
CA GLU A 218 16.31 -10.02 4.97
C GLU A 218 14.92 -9.88 4.34
N PRO A 219 14.53 -10.80 3.45
CA PRO A 219 13.20 -10.81 2.89
C PRO A 219 12.12 -10.89 3.98
N MET A 220 11.08 -10.10 3.84
CA MET A 220 9.86 -10.30 4.60
C MET A 220 9.13 -11.53 4.05
N THR A 221 9.09 -12.59 4.83
CA THR A 221 8.47 -13.85 4.41
C THR A 221 7.00 -13.95 4.85
N LYS A 222 6.63 -13.23 5.91
CA LYS A 222 5.27 -13.21 6.45
C LYS A 222 4.86 -11.81 6.87
N LEU A 223 3.60 -11.48 6.62
CA LEU A 223 2.93 -10.28 7.09
C LEU A 223 2.03 -10.66 8.26
N PRO A 224 2.36 -10.26 9.50
CA PRO A 224 1.53 -10.60 10.65
C PRO A 224 0.21 -9.80 10.62
N LEU A 225 -0.89 -10.46 10.93
CA LEU A 225 -2.20 -9.84 11.07
C LEU A 225 -2.32 -9.15 12.43
N THR A 226 -1.60 -8.06 12.61
CA THR A 226 -1.51 -7.28 13.86
C THR A 226 -1.81 -5.82 13.62
N ARG A 227 -2.21 -5.13 14.67
CA ARG A 227 -2.34 -3.66 14.70
C ARG A 227 -1.06 -2.96 15.15
N GLU A 228 -0.03 -3.72 15.51
CA GLU A 228 1.26 -3.16 15.90
C GLU A 228 2.04 -2.62 14.71
N SER A 229 3.02 -1.78 15.00
CA SER A 229 3.95 -1.25 14.00
C SER A 229 4.85 -2.35 13.46
N LEU A 230 5.03 -2.35 12.15
CA LEU A 230 5.90 -3.29 11.45
C LEU A 230 7.34 -2.73 11.36
N PRO A 231 8.35 -3.58 11.08
CA PRO A 231 9.72 -3.13 10.84
C PRO A 231 9.80 -2.09 9.71
N HIS A 232 10.90 -1.35 9.67
CA HIS A 232 11.21 -0.50 8.53
C HIS A 232 11.43 -1.35 7.29
N LEU A 233 10.77 -1.04 6.19
CA LEU A 233 10.75 -1.82 4.97
C LEU A 233 11.40 -1.06 3.81
N LEU A 234 11.97 -1.85 2.91
CA LEU A 234 12.36 -1.44 1.57
C LEU A 234 11.62 -2.36 0.58
N VAL A 235 10.87 -1.77 -0.33
CA VAL A 235 10.33 -2.44 -1.50
C VAL A 235 11.13 -1.98 -2.73
N ALA A 236 11.73 -2.90 -3.45
CA ALA A 236 12.52 -2.60 -4.65
C ALA A 236 12.72 -3.85 -5.51
N PRO A 237 13.01 -3.70 -6.81
CA PRO A 237 13.59 -4.77 -7.62
C PRO A 237 14.87 -5.30 -6.97
N PRO A 238 15.12 -6.62 -6.99
CA PRO A 238 16.23 -7.25 -6.25
C PRO A 238 17.59 -6.62 -6.50
N GLN A 239 17.88 -6.21 -7.75
CA GLN A 239 19.15 -5.61 -8.14
C GLN A 239 19.43 -4.24 -7.49
N PHE A 240 18.40 -3.50 -7.09
CA PHE A 240 18.56 -2.19 -6.44
C PHE A 240 18.70 -2.30 -4.91
N ILE A 241 18.25 -3.39 -4.29
CA ILE A 241 18.21 -3.54 -2.82
C ILE A 241 19.57 -3.26 -2.16
N PRO A 242 20.69 -3.88 -2.59
CA PRO A 242 21.99 -3.65 -1.96
C PRO A 242 22.40 -2.16 -2.02
N ARG A 243 22.31 -1.55 -3.20
CA ARG A 243 22.73 -0.16 -3.43
C ARG A 243 21.86 0.84 -2.66
N ILE A 244 20.53 0.61 -2.61
CA ILE A 244 19.64 1.48 -1.83
C ILE A 244 19.99 1.39 -0.35
N ARG A 245 20.20 0.21 0.19
CA ARG A 245 20.54 0.02 1.61
C ARG A 245 21.88 0.63 1.98
N GLU A 246 22.91 0.51 1.13
CA GLU A 246 24.22 1.14 1.34
C GLU A 246 24.14 2.68 1.32
N GLY A 247 23.28 3.23 0.45
CA GLY A 247 23.08 4.66 0.28
C GLY A 247 22.11 5.32 1.26
N VAL A 248 21.53 4.59 2.22
CA VAL A 248 20.56 5.11 3.19
C VAL A 248 21.04 4.88 4.61
N ARG A 249 20.95 5.93 5.45
CA ARG A 249 21.27 5.89 6.88
C ARG A 249 20.06 6.36 7.70
N LEU A 250 19.75 5.62 8.77
CA LEU A 250 18.73 5.95 9.77
C LEU A 250 19.30 6.88 10.83
#